data_51e04e727b7ae8f7d7cfbd1d01e783c5
#
_entry.id   51e04e727b7ae8f7d7cfbd1d01e783c5
#
_cell.length_a   1.000
_cell.length_b   1.000
_cell.length_c   1.000
_cell.angle_alpha   90.00
_cell.angle_beta   90.00
_cell.angle_gamma   90.00
#
_symmetry.space_group_name_H-M   'P 1'
#
loop_
_entity.id
_entity.type
_entity.pdbx_description
1 polymer ?
#
loop_
_entity_poly.entity_id
_entity_poly.type
_entity_poly.pdbx_seq_one_letter_code
_entity_poly.pdbx_strand_id
1 'polypeptide(L)'
;MNSVGIDISKGRSTIAVMRPFGEVVISPFEVRHTDSELSELARQLKSLNGETRVVMEATGNYHAPVAKLLHDAGLYVSIINAKLVHGYGNNDLRRVKTDRKDAVKLANYGLDRWLTLPRYVPEEDTRLLLKNCYRQYRQYSKVQTVLKNNLISLLDTVFPNANRLFSSPIRGDGSEKWVDFVAEFWHCRCVSEKSERA
;
A
#
# COMPACT_ATOMS: atom_id res chain seq x y z
N MET A 1 -7.10 -28.63 -12.06
CA MET A 1 -7.15 -27.34 -11.32
C MET A 1 -5.88 -27.24 -10.47
N ASN A 2 -5.07 -26.22 -10.67
CA ASN A 2 -3.90 -25.92 -9.83
C ASN A 2 -4.08 -24.51 -9.25
N SER A 3 -4.09 -24.38 -7.94
CA SER A 3 -4.13 -23.08 -7.26
C SER A 3 -2.73 -22.76 -6.73
N VAL A 4 -2.22 -21.61 -7.14
CA VAL A 4 -0.91 -21.12 -6.75
C VAL A 4 -1.13 -20.00 -5.73
N GLY A 5 -0.75 -20.22 -4.50
CA GLY A 5 -0.75 -19.18 -3.48
C GLY A 5 0.61 -18.49 -3.43
N ILE A 6 0.61 -17.17 -3.53
CA ILE A 6 1.83 -16.37 -3.44
C ILE A 6 1.71 -15.40 -2.27
N ASP A 7 2.51 -15.61 -1.23
CA ASP A 7 2.70 -14.66 -0.16
C ASP A 7 3.84 -13.69 -0.53
N ILE A 8 3.47 -12.40 -0.66
CA ILE A 8 4.35 -11.35 -1.19
C ILE A 8 5.04 -10.60 -0.06
N SER A 9 6.35 -10.55 -0.09
CA SER A 9 7.22 -9.72 0.76
C SER A 9 8.06 -8.75 -0.06
N LYS A 10 8.77 -7.86 0.59
CA LYS A 10 9.68 -6.93 -0.11
C LYS A 10 10.84 -7.69 -0.74
N GLY A 11 10.90 -7.72 -2.07
CA GLY A 11 12.00 -8.30 -2.85
C GLY A 11 11.98 -9.83 -2.97
N ARG A 12 11.02 -10.54 -2.36
CA ARG A 12 10.84 -11.98 -2.46
C ARG A 12 9.39 -12.39 -2.22
N SER A 13 9.05 -13.59 -2.63
CA SER A 13 7.74 -14.20 -2.38
C SER A 13 7.88 -15.66 -2.02
N THR A 14 6.96 -16.16 -1.21
CA THR A 14 6.81 -17.60 -0.95
C THR A 14 5.66 -18.13 -1.79
N ILE A 15 5.91 -19.21 -2.53
CA ILE A 15 4.96 -19.81 -3.47
C ILE A 15 4.62 -21.22 -3.03
N ALA A 16 3.35 -21.59 -3.07
CA ALA A 16 2.87 -22.96 -2.91
C ALA A 16 1.87 -23.29 -4.00
N VAL A 17 1.88 -24.53 -4.48
CA VAL A 17 0.92 -25.00 -5.48
C VAL A 17 0.13 -26.17 -4.92
N MET A 18 -1.19 -26.01 -4.88
CA MET A 18 -2.12 -26.98 -4.35
C MET A 18 -3.16 -27.40 -5.39
N ARG A 19 -3.66 -28.61 -5.24
CA ARG A 19 -4.84 -29.13 -5.93
C ARG A 19 -5.97 -29.44 -4.94
N PRO A 20 -7.18 -29.70 -5.43
CA PRO A 20 -8.30 -30.12 -4.58
C PRO A 20 -7.91 -31.29 -3.67
N PHE A 21 -8.63 -31.40 -2.54
CA PHE A 21 -8.44 -32.44 -1.52
C PHE A 21 -7.07 -32.39 -0.79
N GLY A 22 -6.41 -31.24 -0.78
CA GLY A 22 -5.15 -31.04 -0.04
C GLY A 22 -3.90 -31.61 -0.73
N GLU A 23 -3.98 -31.97 -2.01
CA GLU A 23 -2.82 -32.43 -2.77
C GLU A 23 -1.80 -31.28 -2.93
N VAL A 24 -0.59 -31.49 -2.43
CA VAL A 24 0.53 -30.57 -2.58
C VAL A 24 1.27 -30.89 -3.87
N VAL A 25 1.13 -30.05 -4.89
CA VAL A 25 1.84 -30.21 -6.19
C VAL A 25 3.27 -29.71 -6.08
N ILE A 26 3.45 -28.52 -5.47
CA ILE A 26 4.76 -27.95 -5.19
C ILE A 26 4.74 -27.43 -3.75
N SER A 27 5.65 -27.98 -2.94
CA SER A 27 5.85 -27.52 -1.55
C SER A 27 6.29 -26.06 -1.50
N PRO A 28 6.00 -25.33 -0.42
CA PRO A 28 6.36 -23.93 -0.30
C PRO A 28 7.86 -23.67 -0.52
N PHE A 29 8.17 -22.77 -1.45
CA PHE A 29 9.52 -22.33 -1.80
C PHE A 29 9.59 -20.82 -2.01
N GLU A 30 10.78 -20.24 -1.91
CA GLU A 30 11.00 -18.80 -2.09
C GLU A 30 11.48 -18.49 -3.50
N VAL A 31 11.03 -17.34 -4.03
CA VAL A 31 11.46 -16.75 -5.30
C VAL A 31 11.79 -15.27 -5.05
N ARG A 32 12.93 -14.82 -5.53
CA ARG A 32 13.30 -13.39 -5.49
C ARG A 32 12.60 -12.65 -6.62
N HIS A 33 12.38 -11.36 -6.41
CA HIS A 33 11.75 -10.48 -7.41
C HIS A 33 12.79 -10.02 -8.46
N THR A 34 13.58 -10.94 -9.01
CA THR A 34 14.44 -10.71 -10.18
C THR A 34 13.72 -11.17 -11.44
N ASP A 35 13.98 -10.52 -12.56
CA ASP A 35 13.32 -10.86 -13.84
C ASP A 35 13.57 -12.33 -14.23
N SER A 36 14.77 -12.85 -13.95
CA SER A 36 15.14 -14.24 -14.23
C SER A 36 14.33 -15.23 -13.40
N GLU A 37 14.25 -15.04 -12.08
CA GLU A 37 13.54 -15.97 -11.19
C GLU A 37 12.01 -15.90 -11.39
N LEU A 38 11.45 -14.70 -11.62
CA LEU A 38 10.03 -14.54 -11.90
C LEU A 38 9.64 -15.11 -13.27
N SER A 39 10.51 -14.99 -14.30
CA SER A 39 10.29 -15.60 -15.61
C SER A 39 10.35 -17.12 -15.53
N GLU A 40 11.28 -17.66 -14.75
CA GLU A 40 11.39 -19.11 -14.49
C GLU A 40 10.16 -19.62 -13.74
N LEU A 41 9.68 -18.89 -12.72
CA LEU A 41 8.42 -19.18 -12.04
C LEU A 41 7.25 -19.23 -13.03
N ALA A 42 7.12 -18.23 -13.89
CA ALA A 42 6.04 -18.19 -14.89
C ALA A 42 6.10 -19.42 -15.82
N ARG A 43 7.31 -19.80 -16.28
CA ARG A 43 7.51 -20.98 -17.11
C ARG A 43 7.12 -22.27 -16.37
N GLN A 44 7.55 -22.42 -15.11
CA GLN A 44 7.22 -23.56 -14.28
C GLN A 44 5.70 -23.68 -14.05
N LEU A 45 5.02 -22.57 -13.72
CA LEU A 45 3.57 -22.58 -13.51
C LEU A 45 2.79 -22.91 -14.79
N LYS A 46 3.28 -22.48 -15.97
CA LYS A 46 2.67 -22.81 -17.26
C LYS A 46 2.87 -24.27 -17.68
N SER A 47 3.91 -24.92 -17.20
CA SER A 47 4.16 -26.35 -17.48
C SER A 47 3.27 -27.31 -16.68
N LEU A 48 2.53 -26.81 -15.69
CA LEU A 48 1.62 -27.62 -14.89
C LEU A 48 0.43 -28.11 -15.72
N ASN A 49 0.14 -29.41 -15.62
CA ASN A 49 -1.04 -29.98 -16.27
C ASN A 49 -2.34 -29.46 -15.68
N GLY A 50 -3.22 -28.91 -16.53
CA GLY A 50 -4.54 -28.39 -16.17
C GLY A 50 -4.57 -26.88 -15.93
N GLU A 51 -5.77 -26.35 -15.72
CA GLU A 51 -5.96 -24.93 -15.49
C GLU A 51 -5.25 -24.49 -14.19
N THR A 52 -4.44 -23.45 -14.31
CA THR A 52 -3.65 -22.89 -13.22
C THR A 52 -4.09 -21.46 -12.94
N ARG A 53 -4.47 -21.16 -11.68
CA ARG A 53 -4.79 -19.82 -11.20
C ARG A 53 -3.87 -19.41 -10.08
N VAL A 54 -3.34 -18.20 -10.20
CA VAL A 54 -2.44 -17.60 -9.21
C VAL A 54 -3.25 -16.68 -8.30
N VAL A 55 -3.10 -16.85 -7.00
CA VAL A 55 -3.77 -16.05 -5.98
C VAL A 55 -2.73 -15.39 -5.09
N MET A 56 -2.80 -14.09 -4.97
CA MET A 56 -1.92 -13.30 -4.10
C MET A 56 -2.70 -12.25 -3.32
N GLU A 57 -2.15 -11.88 -2.17
CA GLU A 57 -2.72 -10.84 -1.33
C GLU A 57 -2.24 -9.46 -1.77
N ALA A 58 -3.13 -8.46 -1.72
CA ALA A 58 -2.80 -7.05 -1.96
C ALA A 58 -1.97 -6.49 -0.79
N THR A 59 -0.65 -6.71 -0.81
CA THR A 59 0.28 -6.22 0.21
C THR A 59 1.02 -4.99 -0.30
N GLY A 60 0.60 -3.80 0.11
CA GLY A 60 1.19 -2.54 -0.34
C GLY A 60 1.30 -2.45 -1.87
N ASN A 61 2.48 -2.10 -2.37
CA ASN A 61 2.77 -2.04 -3.82
C ASN A 61 3.64 -3.22 -4.31
N TYR A 62 4.05 -4.14 -3.41
CA TYR A 62 5.02 -5.19 -3.75
C TYR A 62 4.45 -6.27 -4.67
N HIS A 63 3.14 -6.47 -4.65
CA HIS A 63 2.46 -7.45 -5.50
C HIS A 63 2.37 -7.02 -6.98
N ALA A 64 2.34 -5.70 -7.27
CA ALA A 64 2.04 -5.20 -8.60
C ALA A 64 3.02 -5.65 -9.69
N PRO A 65 4.37 -5.61 -9.51
CA PRO A 65 5.32 -6.10 -10.51
C PRO A 65 5.17 -7.61 -10.77
N VAL A 66 4.99 -8.41 -9.70
CA VAL A 66 4.84 -9.87 -9.79
C VAL A 66 3.53 -10.21 -10.52
N ALA A 67 2.44 -9.56 -10.15
CA ALA A 67 1.14 -9.75 -10.78
C ALA A 67 1.17 -9.41 -12.28
N LYS A 68 1.80 -8.28 -12.63
CA LYS A 68 1.93 -7.84 -14.02
C LYS A 68 2.74 -8.85 -14.84
N LEU A 69 3.90 -9.29 -14.35
CA LEU A 69 4.75 -10.25 -15.05
C LEU A 69 4.03 -11.59 -15.28
N LEU A 70 3.36 -12.13 -14.26
CA LEU A 70 2.63 -13.38 -14.39
C LEU A 70 1.41 -13.26 -15.32
N HIS A 71 0.73 -12.10 -15.27
CA HIS A 71 -0.37 -11.79 -16.19
C HIS A 71 0.11 -11.69 -17.65
N ASP A 72 1.21 -10.95 -17.89
CA ASP A 72 1.80 -10.78 -19.22
C ASP A 72 2.34 -12.12 -19.77
N ALA A 73 2.76 -13.03 -18.90
CA ALA A 73 3.06 -14.41 -19.25
C ALA A 73 1.82 -15.26 -19.62
N GLY A 74 0.61 -14.71 -19.51
CA GLY A 74 -0.66 -15.37 -19.86
C GLY A 74 -1.27 -16.24 -18.76
N LEU A 75 -0.81 -16.13 -17.52
CA LEU A 75 -1.42 -16.81 -16.36
C LEU A 75 -2.69 -16.09 -15.89
N TYR A 76 -3.63 -16.86 -15.34
CA TYR A 76 -4.77 -16.29 -14.62
C TYR A 76 -4.29 -15.82 -13.25
N VAL A 77 -4.25 -14.52 -13.03
CA VAL A 77 -3.84 -13.91 -11.77
C VAL A 77 -5.04 -13.32 -11.06
N SER A 78 -5.12 -13.51 -9.75
CA SER A 78 -6.14 -12.94 -8.87
C SER A 78 -5.47 -12.25 -7.68
N ILE A 79 -5.79 -10.97 -7.48
CA ILE A 79 -5.34 -10.20 -6.33
C ILE A 79 -6.52 -10.04 -5.39
N ILE A 80 -6.37 -10.51 -4.16
CA ILE A 80 -7.42 -10.52 -3.16
C ILE A 80 -7.11 -9.60 -1.99
N ASN A 81 -8.17 -9.07 -1.36
CA ASN A 81 -8.02 -8.20 -0.20
C ASN A 81 -7.56 -9.03 1.01
N ALA A 82 -6.53 -8.56 1.71
CA ALA A 82 -6.00 -9.14 2.94
C ALA A 82 -7.06 -9.52 3.98
N LYS A 83 -8.09 -8.69 4.12
CA LYS A 83 -9.19 -8.94 5.07
C LYS A 83 -9.95 -10.23 4.79
N LEU A 84 -10.11 -10.60 3.50
CA LEU A 84 -10.82 -11.82 3.10
C LEU A 84 -10.01 -13.07 3.44
N VAL A 85 -8.69 -13.01 3.26
CA VAL A 85 -7.79 -14.13 3.59
C VAL A 85 -7.57 -14.24 5.07
N HIS A 86 -7.50 -13.12 5.79
CA HIS A 86 -7.31 -13.11 7.25
C HIS A 86 -8.41 -13.88 7.99
N GLY A 87 -9.67 -13.75 7.53
CA GLY A 87 -10.82 -14.50 8.07
C GLY A 87 -10.86 -15.97 7.67
N TYR A 88 -10.17 -16.36 6.61
CA TYR A 88 -10.19 -17.71 6.07
C TYR A 88 -9.25 -18.64 6.85
N GLY A 89 -9.76 -19.80 7.29
CA GLY A 89 -8.96 -20.84 7.96
C GLY A 89 -8.43 -20.47 9.37
N ASN A 90 -9.08 -19.56 10.09
CA ASN A 90 -8.67 -19.14 11.44
C ASN A 90 -9.03 -20.16 12.56
N ASN A 91 -9.39 -21.39 12.22
CA ASN A 91 -9.80 -22.41 13.20
C ASN A 91 -8.64 -23.13 13.91
N ASP A 92 -7.38 -22.80 13.58
CA ASP A 92 -6.23 -23.38 14.25
C ASP A 92 -5.94 -22.71 15.59
N LEU A 93 -6.02 -23.48 16.67
CA LEU A 93 -5.75 -23.06 18.06
C LEU A 93 -4.30 -22.58 18.30
N ARG A 94 -3.37 -22.83 17.39
CA ARG A 94 -1.97 -22.37 17.44
C ARG A 94 -1.63 -21.50 16.23
N ARG A 95 -1.61 -20.20 16.45
CA ARG A 95 -1.20 -19.19 15.46
C ARG A 95 0.32 -19.12 15.30
N VAL A 96 0.93 -20.10 14.68
CA VAL A 96 2.31 -19.94 14.19
C VAL A 96 2.21 -19.35 12.77
N LYS A 97 2.39 -18.03 12.67
CA LYS A 97 2.44 -17.33 11.36
C LYS A 97 3.79 -17.62 10.71
N THR A 98 3.78 -18.18 9.50
CA THR A 98 4.95 -18.34 8.65
C THR A 98 4.54 -18.11 7.19
N ASP A 99 5.41 -17.47 6.42
CA ASP A 99 5.19 -17.18 5.00
C ASP A 99 4.80 -18.46 4.21
N ARG A 100 5.36 -19.61 4.59
CA ARG A 100 5.01 -20.92 4.00
C ARG A 100 3.56 -21.32 4.23
N LYS A 101 3.06 -21.11 5.44
CA LYS A 101 1.64 -21.39 5.77
C LYS A 101 0.72 -20.40 5.09
N ASP A 102 1.13 -19.13 4.98
CA ASP A 102 0.35 -18.10 4.33
C ASP A 102 0.24 -18.36 2.82
N ALA A 103 1.29 -18.82 2.15
CA ALA A 103 1.25 -19.27 0.75
C ALA A 103 0.29 -20.47 0.54
N VAL A 104 0.35 -21.48 1.41
CA VAL A 104 -0.58 -22.63 1.35
C VAL A 104 -2.02 -22.18 1.62
N LYS A 105 -2.24 -21.28 2.57
CA LYS A 105 -3.56 -20.71 2.88
C LYS A 105 -4.15 -19.98 1.68
N LEU A 106 -3.33 -19.18 0.97
CA LEU A 106 -3.73 -18.49 -0.26
C LEU A 106 -4.09 -19.47 -1.37
N ALA A 107 -3.32 -20.55 -1.54
CA ALA A 107 -3.62 -21.59 -2.51
C ALA A 107 -4.94 -22.29 -2.21
N ASN A 108 -5.21 -22.67 -0.96
CA ASN A 108 -6.47 -23.28 -0.55
C ASN A 108 -7.65 -22.32 -0.71
N TYR A 109 -7.48 -21.04 -0.34
CA TYR A 109 -8.49 -20.01 -0.62
C TYR A 109 -8.85 -19.95 -2.11
N GLY A 110 -7.84 -20.05 -2.98
CA GLY A 110 -8.04 -20.08 -4.42
C GLY A 110 -8.81 -21.29 -4.91
N LEU A 111 -8.62 -22.47 -4.31
CA LEU A 111 -9.40 -23.67 -4.63
C LEU A 111 -10.86 -23.53 -4.21
N ASP A 112 -11.12 -23.06 -2.98
CA ASP A 112 -12.47 -22.90 -2.45
C ASP A 112 -13.27 -21.82 -3.18
N ARG A 113 -12.60 -20.80 -3.68
CA ARG A 113 -13.19 -19.67 -4.39
C ARG A 113 -12.98 -19.70 -5.90
N TRP A 114 -12.61 -20.85 -6.46
CA TRP A 114 -12.19 -21.00 -7.85
C TRP A 114 -13.08 -20.27 -8.85
N LEU A 115 -14.38 -20.41 -8.76
CA LEU A 115 -15.34 -19.82 -9.69
C LEU A 115 -15.56 -18.31 -9.49
N THR A 116 -15.25 -17.80 -8.31
CA THR A 116 -15.52 -16.40 -7.93
C THR A 116 -14.25 -15.54 -7.82
N LEU A 117 -13.06 -16.10 -8.13
CA LEU A 117 -11.82 -15.36 -8.13
C LEU A 117 -11.86 -14.20 -9.13
N PRO A 118 -11.63 -12.97 -8.70
CA PRO A 118 -11.56 -11.84 -9.62
C PRO A 118 -10.30 -11.94 -10.48
N ARG A 119 -10.45 -11.75 -11.79
CA ARG A 119 -9.29 -11.71 -12.68
C ARG A 119 -8.57 -10.36 -12.56
N TYR A 120 -7.27 -10.40 -12.34
CA TYR A 120 -6.43 -9.21 -12.37
C TYR A 120 -6.40 -8.61 -13.79
N VAL A 121 -6.62 -7.31 -13.86
CA VAL A 121 -6.44 -6.51 -15.06
C VAL A 121 -5.41 -5.44 -14.73
N PRO A 122 -4.28 -5.35 -15.44
CA PRO A 122 -3.31 -4.29 -15.21
C PRO A 122 -3.96 -2.91 -15.32
N GLU A 123 -3.65 -2.04 -14.37
CA GLU A 123 -4.06 -0.64 -14.49
C GLU A 123 -3.19 0.07 -15.52
N GLU A 124 -3.78 1.03 -16.23
CA GLU A 124 -3.06 1.94 -17.12
C GLU A 124 -2.00 2.73 -16.34
N ASP A 125 -0.79 2.86 -16.92
CA ASP A 125 0.36 3.50 -16.26
C ASP A 125 0.04 4.95 -15.83
N THR A 126 -0.70 5.70 -16.65
CA THR A 126 -1.15 7.07 -16.34
C THR A 126 -2.03 7.08 -15.07
N ARG A 127 -2.97 6.14 -14.97
CA ARG A 127 -3.85 6.03 -13.80
C ARG A 127 -3.09 5.66 -12.55
N LEU A 128 -2.11 4.76 -12.66
CA LEU A 128 -1.23 4.36 -11.56
C LEU A 128 -0.40 5.55 -11.08
N LEU A 129 0.16 6.33 -12.01
CA LEU A 129 0.92 7.55 -11.70
C LEU A 129 0.05 8.56 -10.95
N LEU A 130 -1.15 8.85 -11.44
CA LEU A 130 -2.10 9.78 -10.79
C LEU A 130 -2.47 9.32 -9.37
N LYS A 131 -2.72 8.03 -9.17
CA LYS A 131 -2.97 7.47 -7.82
C LYS A 131 -1.79 7.68 -6.88
N ASN A 132 -0.57 7.50 -7.37
CA ASN A 132 0.65 7.70 -6.57
C ASN A 132 0.85 9.18 -6.22
N CYS A 133 0.70 10.08 -7.19
CA CYS A 133 0.77 11.54 -6.97
C CYS A 133 -0.30 12.00 -5.96
N TYR A 134 -1.54 11.53 -6.10
CA TYR A 134 -2.61 11.85 -5.15
C TYR A 134 -2.32 11.34 -3.73
N ARG A 135 -1.75 10.14 -3.60
CA ARG A 135 -1.35 9.58 -2.30
C ARG A 135 -0.26 10.44 -1.64
N GLN A 136 0.75 10.85 -2.39
CA GLN A 136 1.81 11.75 -1.91
C GLN A 136 1.23 13.11 -1.51
N TYR A 137 0.41 13.72 -2.36
CA TYR A 137 -0.27 14.98 -2.04
C TYR A 137 -1.04 14.88 -0.70
N ARG A 138 -1.81 13.81 -0.50
CA ARG A 138 -2.53 13.56 0.75
C ARG A 138 -1.60 13.43 1.96
N GLN A 139 -0.43 12.82 1.80
CA GLN A 139 0.56 12.71 2.88
C GLN A 139 1.15 14.08 3.22
N TYR A 140 1.57 14.86 2.25
CA TYR A 140 2.09 16.22 2.47
C TYR A 140 1.04 17.14 3.11
N SER A 141 -0.19 17.09 2.65
CA SER A 141 -1.28 17.87 3.25
C SER A 141 -1.51 17.54 4.73
N LYS A 142 -1.40 16.26 5.11
CA LYS A 142 -1.47 15.85 6.53
C LYS A 142 -0.29 16.40 7.34
N VAL A 143 0.92 16.31 6.83
CA VAL A 143 2.12 16.84 7.49
C VAL A 143 1.99 18.35 7.67
N GLN A 144 1.58 19.07 6.62
CA GLN A 144 1.32 20.51 6.68
C GLN A 144 0.34 20.87 7.81
N THR A 145 -0.79 20.14 7.89
CA THR A 145 -1.79 20.36 8.95
C THR A 145 -1.20 20.14 10.35
N VAL A 146 -0.41 19.08 10.54
CA VAL A 146 0.22 18.80 11.83
C VAL A 146 1.21 19.91 12.21
N LEU A 147 2.06 20.34 11.29
CA LEU A 147 3.04 21.41 11.52
C LEU A 147 2.35 22.74 11.84
N LYS A 148 1.28 23.05 11.11
CA LYS A 148 0.48 24.26 11.34
C LYS A 148 -0.17 24.26 12.73
N ASN A 149 -0.77 23.14 13.14
CA ASN A 149 -1.37 23.02 14.47
C ASN A 149 -0.33 23.13 15.58
N ASN A 150 0.86 22.55 15.40
CA ASN A 150 1.96 22.68 16.35
C ASN A 150 2.43 24.12 16.46
N LEU A 151 2.58 24.83 15.33
CA LEU A 151 2.95 26.25 15.31
C LEU A 151 1.91 27.10 16.06
N ILE A 152 0.62 26.88 15.80
CA ILE A 152 -0.47 27.60 16.51
C ILE A 152 -0.37 27.32 18.02
N SER A 153 -0.19 26.08 18.44
CA SER A 153 -0.07 25.71 19.85
C SER A 153 1.13 26.38 20.54
N LEU A 154 2.26 26.51 19.87
CA LEU A 154 3.42 27.23 20.39
C LEU A 154 3.18 28.72 20.45
N LEU A 155 2.57 29.31 19.43
CA LEU A 155 2.25 30.74 19.39
C LEU A 155 1.23 31.13 20.46
N ASP A 156 0.24 30.29 20.76
CA ASP A 156 -0.76 30.57 21.78
C ASP A 156 -0.18 30.78 23.18
N THR A 157 1.05 30.33 23.43
CA THR A 157 1.78 30.59 24.69
C THR A 157 2.38 32.00 24.79
N VAL A 158 2.68 32.66 23.66
CA VAL A 158 3.38 33.94 23.59
C VAL A 158 2.66 35.00 22.78
N PHE A 159 1.77 34.59 21.88
CA PHE A 159 0.95 35.46 21.05
C PHE A 159 -0.41 34.81 20.75
N PRO A 160 -1.33 34.72 21.74
CA PRO A 160 -2.63 34.08 21.58
C PRO A 160 -3.43 34.63 20.40
N ASN A 161 -4.02 33.74 19.62
CA ASN A 161 -4.81 34.05 18.43
C ASN A 161 -4.09 34.77 17.27
N ALA A 162 -2.77 34.78 17.23
CA ALA A 162 -2.00 35.38 16.12
C ALA A 162 -2.45 34.86 14.73
N ASN A 163 -2.82 33.58 14.63
CA ASN A 163 -3.35 32.96 13.43
C ASN A 163 -4.72 33.50 12.96
N ARG A 164 -5.42 34.25 13.79
CA ARG A 164 -6.75 34.88 13.50
C ARG A 164 -6.67 36.34 13.15
N LEU A 165 -5.51 36.97 13.22
CA LEU A 165 -5.30 38.38 12.89
C LEU A 165 -5.59 38.72 11.43
N PHE A 166 -5.49 37.72 10.54
CA PHE A 166 -5.67 37.91 9.11
C PHE A 166 -6.81 37.03 8.59
N SER A 167 -7.81 37.64 8.02
CA SER A 167 -8.95 36.98 7.37
C SER A 167 -8.72 36.68 5.89
N SER A 168 -7.48 36.84 5.42
CA SER A 168 -7.15 36.66 4.02
C SER A 168 -7.15 35.19 3.61
N PRO A 169 -7.61 34.85 2.39
CA PRO A 169 -7.52 33.50 1.88
C PRO A 169 -6.05 33.08 1.71
N ILE A 170 -5.82 31.77 1.63
CA ILE A 170 -4.52 31.17 1.29
C ILE A 170 -4.09 31.73 -0.08
N ARG A 171 -2.82 32.13 -0.21
CA ARG A 171 -2.28 32.66 -1.47
C ARG A 171 -2.12 31.54 -2.50
N GLY A 172 -1.96 31.89 -3.77
CA GLY A 172 -1.80 30.93 -4.87
C GLY A 172 -0.58 30.00 -4.74
N ASP A 173 0.42 30.39 -3.99
CA ASP A 173 1.60 29.59 -3.63
C ASP A 173 1.41 28.69 -2.40
N GLY A 174 0.23 28.76 -1.77
CA GLY A 174 -0.11 28.02 -0.56
C GLY A 174 0.34 28.68 0.74
N SER A 175 0.96 29.87 0.69
CA SER A 175 1.38 30.63 1.89
C SER A 175 0.20 31.34 2.55
N GLU A 176 0.31 31.60 3.86
CA GLU A 176 -0.70 32.29 4.66
C GLU A 176 -0.07 33.51 5.32
N LYS A 177 -0.74 34.67 5.23
CA LYS A 177 -0.23 35.93 5.74
C LYS A 177 0.12 35.92 7.23
N TRP A 178 -0.65 35.18 8.03
CA TRP A 178 -0.39 35.08 9.46
C TRP A 178 0.92 34.34 9.75
N VAL A 179 1.30 33.36 8.90
CA VAL A 179 2.59 32.63 9.04
C VAL A 179 3.75 33.57 8.79
N ASP A 180 3.69 34.37 7.70
CA ASP A 180 4.73 35.38 7.40
C ASP A 180 4.82 36.43 8.52
N PHE A 181 3.68 36.86 9.05
CA PHE A 181 3.61 37.81 10.14
C PHE A 181 4.28 37.27 11.41
N VAL A 182 3.96 36.04 11.83
CA VAL A 182 4.57 35.48 13.05
C VAL A 182 6.03 35.05 12.86
N ALA A 183 6.50 34.87 11.63
CA ALA A 183 7.92 34.68 11.35
C ALA A 183 8.75 35.92 11.72
N GLU A 184 8.16 37.10 11.60
CA GLU A 184 8.78 38.37 12.00
C GLU A 184 8.41 38.77 13.42
N PHE A 185 7.11 38.64 13.78
CA PHE A 185 6.54 39.06 15.06
C PHE A 185 6.05 37.86 15.86
N TRP A 186 6.97 37.05 16.36
CA TRP A 186 6.68 35.79 17.05
C TRP A 186 6.13 35.94 18.47
N HIS A 187 6.21 37.15 19.07
CA HIS A 187 5.76 37.46 20.41
C HIS A 187 4.94 38.77 20.40
N CYS A 188 3.89 38.88 21.19
CA CYS A 188 3.03 40.06 21.24
C CYS A 188 3.81 41.38 21.59
N ARG A 189 4.89 41.29 22.38
CA ARG A 189 5.75 42.45 22.68
C ARG A 189 6.47 42.97 21.42
N CYS A 190 6.80 42.14 20.45
CA CYS A 190 7.40 42.61 19.21
C CYS A 190 6.54 43.58 18.43
N VAL A 191 5.21 43.53 18.65
CA VAL A 191 4.25 44.44 18.05
C VAL A 191 4.05 45.68 18.95
N SER A 192 3.86 45.48 20.28
CA SER A 192 3.60 46.55 21.22
C SER A 192 4.73 47.54 21.40
N GLU A 193 5.97 47.12 21.14
CA GLU A 193 7.17 47.97 21.21
C GLU A 193 7.42 48.76 19.92
N LYS A 194 6.69 48.50 18.84
CA LYS A 194 6.76 49.28 17.60
C LYS A 194 5.92 50.56 17.73
N SER A 195 6.47 51.70 17.27
CA SER A 195 5.67 52.92 17.20
C SER A 195 4.61 52.83 16.11
N GLU A 196 3.50 53.59 16.26
CA GLU A 196 2.39 53.64 15.26
C GLU A 196 2.88 54.09 13.83
N ARG A 197 4.11 54.55 13.70
CA ARG A 197 4.74 55.01 12.43
C ARG A 197 5.73 54.03 11.84
N ALA A 198 5.91 52.84 12.38
CA ALA A 198 6.87 51.85 11.90
C ALA A 198 6.24 50.88 10.89
#